data_04c50c51945cbd82f030f98244f0a12c
#
_entry.id   04c50c51945cbd82f030f98244f0a12c
#
_cell.length_a   1.000
_cell.length_b   1.000
_cell.length_c   1.000
_cell.angle_alpha   90.00
_cell.angle_beta   90.00
_cell.angle_gamma   90.00
#
_symmetry.space_group_name_H-M   'P 1'
#
loop_
_entity.id
_entity.type
_entity.pdbx_description
1 polymer ?
#
loop_
_entity_poly.entity_id
_entity_poly.type
_entity_poly.pdbx_seq_one_letter_code
_entity_poly.pdbx_strand_id
1 'polypeptide(L)'
;MTSLVTPAAAMGVALSLLGQPAAAEQWAQAWMAAPQAVWTDTSLFATGLPERIAGATIRQPLTLGYSADRLRLVLSNIHGTRALRVEAASVAPSLGGAETGPSARVSFGGQDGVTIAAGAEAVSDPVAFSAVAGDRIAATLRFGADAEAEDFHWDARETSYVIGADTETPEVLSKMPARLTLSGVLTDHQPRAVVVAMGDSITDGNGAPMDGAARWPDYLSRRLAPEGVSVINAGISGGRLLSDGMGRSVLARLDRDLLAVPGATTLVLLIGTNDIAWPGTPFAPEEAPMTLDRMTAGLQQVAAQVHARGMRLVLGTVPPFRGALPGTPLEASYWSPAKDRLRRELNDWLRATDIPDALVDFDAVLRDPTDDSRLAEINDSGDRLHPGAAGNAAMADAIPLTILLGDFR
;
A
#
# COMPACT_ATOMS: atom_id res chain seq x y z
N MET A 1 42.85 -72.59 -41.21
CA MET A 1 41.60 -72.13 -40.57
C MET A 1 42.02 -71.15 -39.47
N THR A 2 42.02 -69.88 -39.78
CA THR A 2 42.45 -68.80 -38.89
C THR A 2 41.21 -68.00 -38.46
N SER A 3 40.85 -68.07 -37.17
CA SER A 3 39.75 -67.34 -36.54
C SER A 3 40.13 -65.89 -36.28
N LEU A 4 39.43 -64.94 -36.83
CA LEU A 4 39.47 -63.52 -36.53
C LEU A 4 38.56 -63.22 -35.33
N VAL A 5 39.17 -62.73 -34.25
CA VAL A 5 38.44 -62.20 -33.08
C VAL A 5 38.36 -60.68 -33.24
N THR A 6 37.15 -60.14 -33.33
CA THR A 6 36.86 -58.69 -33.36
C THR A 6 36.74 -58.19 -31.94
N PRO A 7 37.34 -57.04 -31.56
CA PRO A 7 37.13 -56.46 -30.22
C PRO A 7 35.83 -55.63 -30.23
N ALA A 8 34.98 -55.84 -29.22
CA ALA A 8 33.84 -55.04 -28.91
C ALA A 8 34.24 -53.69 -28.28
N ALA A 9 33.89 -52.58 -28.89
CA ALA A 9 34.08 -51.27 -28.33
C ALA A 9 32.98 -50.98 -27.28
N ALA A 10 33.36 -50.78 -26.03
CA ALA A 10 32.50 -50.34 -24.96
C ALA A 10 32.24 -48.83 -25.10
N MET A 11 31.03 -48.45 -25.44
CA MET A 11 30.60 -47.08 -25.53
C MET A 11 30.17 -46.62 -24.13
N GLY A 12 31.04 -45.84 -23.43
CA GLY A 12 30.74 -45.25 -22.15
C GLY A 12 29.75 -44.10 -22.31
N VAL A 13 28.55 -44.25 -21.76
CA VAL A 13 27.55 -43.18 -21.65
C VAL A 13 27.97 -42.27 -20.51
N ALA A 14 28.48 -41.08 -20.86
CA ALA A 14 28.70 -39.99 -19.88
C ALA A 14 27.31 -39.39 -19.50
N LEU A 15 26.81 -39.77 -18.33
CA LEU A 15 25.64 -39.09 -17.72
C LEU A 15 26.10 -37.69 -17.27
N SER A 16 25.81 -36.68 -18.07
CA SER A 16 25.91 -35.27 -17.63
C SER A 16 24.89 -35.03 -16.53
N LEU A 17 25.36 -34.86 -15.32
CA LEU A 17 24.57 -34.29 -14.21
C LEU A 17 24.17 -32.87 -14.60
N LEU A 18 22.98 -32.73 -15.22
CA LEU A 18 22.31 -31.45 -15.33
C LEU A 18 22.00 -31.01 -13.89
N GLY A 19 22.78 -30.06 -13.37
CA GLY A 19 22.50 -29.45 -12.09
C GLY A 19 21.04 -28.96 -12.10
N GLN A 20 20.27 -29.36 -11.11
CA GLN A 20 18.91 -28.81 -10.93
C GLN A 20 19.04 -27.29 -10.91
N PRO A 21 18.21 -26.54 -11.64
CA PRO A 21 18.19 -25.09 -11.51
C PRO A 21 17.93 -24.76 -10.04
N ALA A 22 18.78 -23.92 -9.46
CA ALA A 22 18.55 -23.41 -8.11
C ALA A 22 17.13 -22.86 -8.08
N ALA A 23 16.32 -23.28 -7.10
CA ALA A 23 14.98 -22.72 -6.92
C ALA A 23 15.13 -21.20 -6.87
N ALA A 24 14.33 -20.50 -7.69
CA ALA A 24 14.35 -19.04 -7.67
C ALA A 24 14.04 -18.56 -6.24
N GLU A 25 14.87 -17.63 -5.74
CA GLU A 25 14.61 -17.03 -4.44
C GLU A 25 13.19 -16.45 -4.42
N GLN A 26 12.41 -16.85 -3.42
CA GLN A 26 11.07 -16.33 -3.23
C GLN A 26 11.14 -15.08 -2.36
N TRP A 27 10.46 -14.04 -2.78
CA TRP A 27 10.35 -12.78 -2.08
C TRP A 27 8.89 -12.52 -1.75
N ALA A 28 8.63 -11.92 -0.58
CA ALA A 28 7.27 -11.54 -0.17
C ALA A 28 7.22 -10.05 0.17
N GLN A 29 6.05 -9.45 0.07
CA GLN A 29 5.87 -8.04 0.41
C GLN A 29 5.88 -7.87 1.93
N ALA A 30 6.77 -6.99 2.44
CA ALA A 30 6.88 -6.63 3.85
C ALA A 30 6.36 -5.22 4.15
N TRP A 31 6.28 -4.35 3.14
CA TRP A 31 5.75 -3.00 3.25
C TRP A 31 5.39 -2.46 1.86
N MET A 32 4.36 -1.60 1.80
CA MET A 32 3.91 -0.98 0.55
C MET A 32 3.38 0.43 0.80
N ALA A 33 3.59 1.32 -0.19
CA ALA A 33 2.86 2.56 -0.40
C ALA A 33 2.39 2.58 -1.85
N ALA A 34 1.08 2.52 -2.08
CA ALA A 34 0.51 2.45 -3.42
C ALA A 34 0.80 3.74 -4.21
N PRO A 35 1.45 3.66 -5.38
CA PRO A 35 1.83 4.85 -6.15
C PRO A 35 0.63 5.60 -6.72
N GLN A 36 0.74 6.93 -6.73
CA GLN A 36 -0.20 7.89 -7.33
C GLN A 36 0.56 8.80 -8.29
N ALA A 37 -0.12 9.26 -9.34
CA ALA A 37 0.41 10.36 -10.15
C ALA A 37 0.44 11.65 -9.31
N VAL A 38 1.52 12.41 -9.40
CA VAL A 38 1.57 13.74 -8.81
C VAL A 38 0.53 14.62 -9.51
N TRP A 39 -0.39 15.20 -8.75
CA TRP A 39 -1.41 16.09 -9.30
C TRP A 39 -0.90 17.52 -9.46
N THR A 40 -1.58 18.28 -10.28
CA THR A 40 -1.21 19.66 -10.60
C THR A 40 -1.69 20.64 -9.52
N ASP A 41 -1.23 21.89 -9.58
CA ASP A 41 -1.57 22.99 -8.66
C ASP A 41 -3.08 23.34 -8.64
N THR A 42 -3.88 22.78 -9.56
CA THR A 42 -5.35 22.94 -9.58
C THR A 42 -6.07 21.99 -8.64
N SER A 43 -5.35 21.09 -7.96
CA SER A 43 -5.94 20.20 -6.96
C SER A 43 -6.40 20.98 -5.72
N LEU A 44 -7.46 20.49 -5.07
CA LEU A 44 -7.98 21.06 -3.81
C LEU A 44 -7.00 20.88 -2.64
N PHE A 45 -6.09 19.92 -2.75
CA PHE A 45 -5.08 19.65 -1.73
C PHE A 45 -3.68 19.83 -2.30
N ALA A 46 -2.80 20.45 -1.51
CA ALA A 46 -1.38 20.53 -1.83
C ALA A 46 -0.76 19.11 -1.79
N THR A 47 0.17 18.84 -2.69
CA THR A 47 0.91 17.56 -2.70
C THR A 47 1.79 17.37 -1.46
N GLY A 48 2.20 18.47 -0.81
CA GLY A 48 3.17 18.45 0.28
C GLY A 48 4.60 18.14 -0.18
N LEU A 49 4.83 18.03 -1.49
CA LEU A 49 6.15 17.79 -2.07
C LEU A 49 7.02 19.06 -2.04
N PRO A 50 8.36 18.91 -2.00
CA PRO A 50 9.26 20.03 -2.21
C PRO A 50 9.09 20.56 -3.65
N GLU A 51 9.31 21.85 -3.84
CA GLU A 51 9.21 22.50 -5.17
C GLU A 51 10.12 21.83 -6.20
N ARG A 52 11.24 21.24 -5.75
CA ARG A 52 12.21 20.59 -6.61
C ARG A 52 12.85 19.37 -5.92
N ILE A 53 12.94 18.25 -6.66
CA ILE A 53 13.64 17.04 -6.19
C ILE A 53 14.96 16.80 -6.93
N ALA A 54 15.26 17.56 -7.98
CA ALA A 54 16.49 17.44 -8.75
C ALA A 54 17.73 17.61 -7.85
N GLY A 55 18.57 16.59 -7.78
CA GLY A 55 19.76 16.53 -6.94
C GLY A 55 19.47 16.36 -5.44
N ALA A 56 18.21 16.25 -5.03
CA ALA A 56 17.84 16.10 -3.62
C ALA A 56 18.20 14.71 -3.08
N THR A 57 18.51 14.66 -1.78
CA THR A 57 18.56 13.42 -1.00
C THR A 57 17.31 13.37 -0.12
N ILE A 58 16.52 12.32 -0.27
CA ILE A 58 15.25 12.15 0.46
C ILE A 58 15.33 10.91 1.31
N ARG A 59 15.12 11.07 2.62
CA ARG A 59 15.05 9.99 3.61
C ARG A 59 13.61 9.74 3.98
N GLN A 60 13.19 8.47 3.89
CA GLN A 60 11.82 8.03 4.04
C GLN A 60 11.75 6.92 5.10
N PRO A 61 11.49 7.27 6.38
CA PRO A 61 11.26 6.28 7.43
C PRO A 61 9.98 5.48 7.14
N LEU A 62 9.97 4.21 7.52
CA LEU A 62 8.82 3.32 7.42
C LEU A 62 8.87 2.25 8.50
N THR A 63 7.72 1.65 8.80
CA THR A 63 7.61 0.52 9.73
C THR A 63 7.40 -0.77 8.95
N LEU A 64 8.27 -1.76 9.14
CA LEU A 64 8.16 -3.04 8.46
C LEU A 64 6.99 -3.86 9.00
N GLY A 65 6.17 -4.39 8.10
CA GLY A 65 5.08 -5.30 8.45
C GLY A 65 5.54 -6.74 8.70
N TYR A 66 6.74 -7.12 8.28
CA TYR A 66 7.27 -8.46 8.42
C TYR A 66 8.80 -8.48 8.58
N SER A 67 9.32 -9.54 9.21
CA SER A 67 10.75 -9.72 9.46
C SER A 67 11.53 -10.04 8.19
N ALA A 68 12.85 -9.75 8.20
CA ALA A 68 13.76 -10.00 7.10
C ALA A 68 15.18 -10.27 7.59
N ASP A 69 15.94 -11.08 6.85
CA ASP A 69 17.41 -11.12 6.90
C ASP A 69 18.01 -10.35 5.71
N ARG A 70 17.27 -10.28 4.62
CA ARG A 70 17.59 -9.48 3.43
C ARG A 70 16.34 -8.74 2.95
N LEU A 71 16.56 -7.54 2.46
CA LEU A 71 15.52 -6.69 1.89
C LEU A 71 15.79 -6.41 0.41
N ARG A 72 14.73 -6.08 -0.34
CA ARG A 72 14.80 -5.37 -1.63
C ARG A 72 13.89 -4.15 -1.57
N LEU A 73 14.35 -3.04 -2.11
CA LEU A 73 13.51 -1.85 -2.32
C LEU A 73 12.83 -1.95 -3.69
N VAL A 74 11.58 -1.55 -3.75
CA VAL A 74 10.83 -1.35 -5.01
C VAL A 74 10.68 0.15 -5.21
N LEU A 75 11.19 0.65 -6.33
CA LEU A 75 11.14 2.06 -6.71
C LEU A 75 10.22 2.22 -7.91
N SER A 76 9.24 3.10 -7.82
CA SER A 76 8.21 3.31 -8.83
C SER A 76 8.42 4.59 -9.64
N ASN A 77 8.17 4.50 -10.93
CA ASN A 77 8.01 5.59 -11.88
C ASN A 77 6.84 5.26 -12.84
N ILE A 78 5.82 4.56 -12.31
CA ILE A 78 4.72 4.04 -13.14
C ILE A 78 3.81 5.14 -13.69
N HIS A 79 3.75 6.28 -13.01
CA HIS A 79 3.03 7.46 -13.46
C HIS A 79 3.95 8.47 -14.17
N GLY A 80 5.26 8.20 -14.21
CA GLY A 80 6.24 9.06 -14.85
C GLY A 80 6.05 9.12 -16.37
N THR A 81 6.24 10.31 -16.94
CA THR A 81 6.22 10.56 -18.38
C THR A 81 7.63 10.54 -19.00
N ARG A 82 8.65 10.56 -18.15
CA ARG A 82 10.07 10.50 -18.50
C ARG A 82 10.82 9.51 -17.60
N ALA A 83 12.04 9.15 -18.00
CA ALA A 83 12.90 8.33 -17.18
C ALA A 83 13.34 9.09 -15.91
N LEU A 84 13.30 8.41 -14.75
CA LEU A 84 13.70 8.94 -13.47
C LEU A 84 15.07 8.36 -13.07
N ARG A 85 16.05 9.24 -12.79
CA ARG A 85 17.36 8.83 -12.29
C ARG A 85 17.42 8.87 -10.78
N VAL A 86 17.68 7.71 -10.15
CA VAL A 86 18.12 7.58 -8.76
C VAL A 86 19.61 7.26 -8.79
N GLU A 87 20.44 8.14 -8.24
CA GLU A 87 21.92 8.01 -8.28
C GLU A 87 22.46 7.08 -7.22
N ALA A 88 21.83 7.09 -6.05
CA ALA A 88 22.21 6.22 -4.95
C ALA A 88 20.99 5.90 -4.07
N ALA A 89 21.04 4.72 -3.44
CA ALA A 89 20.03 4.31 -2.47
C ALA A 89 20.72 3.59 -1.28
N SER A 90 20.15 3.76 -0.09
CA SER A 90 20.57 3.03 1.10
C SER A 90 19.39 2.74 2.02
N VAL A 91 19.55 1.76 2.90
CA VAL A 91 18.61 1.43 3.99
C VAL A 91 19.35 1.41 5.31
N ALA A 92 18.70 1.89 6.38
CA ALA A 92 19.29 1.94 7.71
C ALA A 92 18.21 1.76 8.79
N PRO A 93 18.53 1.33 10.02
CA PRO A 93 17.62 1.45 11.15
C PRO A 93 17.27 2.92 11.39
N SER A 94 15.97 3.25 11.54
CA SER A 94 15.53 4.60 11.88
C SER A 94 15.64 4.81 13.40
N LEU A 95 16.32 5.86 13.80
CA LEU A 95 16.46 6.25 15.20
C LEU A 95 15.46 7.32 15.63
N GLY A 96 14.60 7.75 14.69
CA GLY A 96 13.60 8.80 14.88
C GLY A 96 13.95 10.06 14.08
N GLY A 97 12.91 10.77 13.61
CA GLY A 97 13.13 11.90 12.73
C GLY A 97 13.94 11.52 11.48
N ALA A 98 14.94 12.33 11.16
CA ALA A 98 15.87 12.05 10.06
C ALA A 98 17.12 11.25 10.49
N GLU A 99 17.22 10.86 11.75
CA GLU A 99 18.39 10.15 12.27
C GLU A 99 18.32 8.65 11.96
N THR A 100 19.47 8.06 11.66
CA THR A 100 19.59 6.64 11.34
C THR A 100 20.82 6.02 12.00
N GLY A 101 20.77 4.71 12.23
CA GLY A 101 21.93 3.90 12.50
C GLY A 101 22.80 3.67 11.25
N PRO A 102 23.77 2.75 11.31
CA PRO A 102 24.63 2.42 10.18
C PRO A 102 23.83 2.03 8.94
N SER A 103 24.14 2.62 7.79
CA SER A 103 23.44 2.40 6.54
C SER A 103 24.05 1.24 5.74
N ALA A 104 23.19 0.43 5.13
CA ALA A 104 23.55 -0.55 4.11
C ALA A 104 23.27 0.05 2.71
N ARG A 105 24.27 -0.08 1.82
CA ARG A 105 24.14 0.34 0.42
C ARG A 105 23.13 -0.54 -0.30
N VAL A 106 22.28 0.07 -1.10
CA VAL A 106 21.36 -0.60 -2.02
C VAL A 106 21.89 -0.47 -3.45
N SER A 107 21.96 -1.59 -4.18
CA SER A 107 22.41 -1.61 -5.58
C SER A 107 21.31 -2.14 -6.50
N PHE A 108 21.51 -1.91 -7.81
CA PHE A 108 20.62 -2.34 -8.89
C PHE A 108 21.48 -2.94 -10.01
N GLY A 109 21.47 -4.28 -10.12
CA GLY A 109 22.38 -5.01 -11.02
C GLY A 109 23.85 -4.72 -10.71
N GLY A 110 24.19 -4.59 -9.42
CA GLY A 110 25.53 -4.26 -8.93
C GLY A 110 25.93 -2.77 -9.00
N GLN A 111 25.08 -1.90 -9.57
CA GLN A 111 25.33 -0.47 -9.68
C GLN A 111 24.73 0.30 -8.50
N ASP A 112 25.31 1.45 -8.13
CA ASP A 112 24.84 2.29 -7.01
C ASP A 112 23.47 2.93 -7.24
N GLY A 113 23.12 3.15 -8.49
CA GLY A 113 21.88 3.80 -8.87
C GLY A 113 21.20 3.10 -10.03
N VAL A 114 20.00 3.60 -10.36
CA VAL A 114 19.15 3.09 -11.43
C VAL A 114 18.51 4.22 -12.21
N THR A 115 18.29 4.01 -13.50
CA THR A 115 17.40 4.84 -14.31
C THR A 115 16.12 4.06 -14.55
N ILE A 116 15.02 4.53 -14.00
CA ILE A 116 13.70 3.89 -14.08
C ILE A 116 12.99 4.49 -15.28
N ALA A 117 12.64 3.67 -16.27
CA ALA A 117 11.91 4.14 -17.45
C ALA A 117 10.53 4.71 -17.07
N ALA A 118 9.98 5.57 -17.90
CA ALA A 118 8.60 6.00 -17.79
C ALA A 118 7.65 4.79 -17.77
N GLY A 119 6.69 4.78 -16.86
CA GLY A 119 5.71 3.70 -16.70
C GLY A 119 6.25 2.41 -16.07
N ALA A 120 7.47 2.42 -15.49
CA ALA A 120 8.12 1.22 -14.96
C ALA A 120 8.42 1.30 -13.46
N GLU A 121 8.77 0.16 -12.89
CA GLU A 121 9.34 0.02 -11.56
C GLU A 121 10.75 -0.59 -11.66
N ALA A 122 11.56 -0.36 -10.63
CA ALA A 122 12.85 -1.00 -10.46
C ALA A 122 12.92 -1.70 -9.09
N VAL A 123 13.39 -2.94 -9.09
CA VAL A 123 13.63 -3.72 -7.89
C VAL A 123 15.13 -3.78 -7.63
N SER A 124 15.56 -3.46 -6.42
CA SER A 124 16.97 -3.51 -6.05
C SER A 124 17.54 -4.93 -6.01
N ASP A 125 18.86 -5.05 -6.00
CA ASP A 125 19.52 -6.28 -5.57
C ASP A 125 19.17 -6.57 -4.09
N PRO A 126 19.32 -7.81 -3.62
CA PRO A 126 19.19 -8.15 -2.20
C PRO A 126 20.22 -7.40 -1.35
N VAL A 127 19.75 -6.78 -0.27
CA VAL A 127 20.59 -6.11 0.73
C VAL A 127 20.56 -6.90 2.03
N ALA A 128 21.72 -7.29 2.56
CA ALA A 128 21.80 -7.89 3.89
C ALA A 128 21.36 -6.85 4.93
N PHE A 129 20.23 -7.08 5.55
CA PHE A 129 19.62 -6.16 6.51
C PHE A 129 18.65 -6.94 7.41
N SER A 130 19.09 -7.30 8.61
CA SER A 130 18.26 -8.02 9.57
C SER A 130 17.34 -7.06 10.28
N ALA A 131 16.04 -7.37 10.26
CA ALA A 131 15.00 -6.61 10.93
C ALA A 131 13.85 -7.54 11.34
N VAL A 132 13.12 -7.16 12.39
CA VAL A 132 11.90 -7.85 12.81
C VAL A 132 10.66 -7.05 12.46
N ALA A 133 9.50 -7.73 12.39
CA ALA A 133 8.23 -7.05 12.18
C ALA A 133 8.02 -5.96 13.23
N GLY A 134 7.64 -4.76 12.79
CA GLY A 134 7.49 -3.58 13.65
C GLY A 134 8.73 -2.70 13.76
N ASP A 135 9.88 -3.15 13.29
CA ASP A 135 11.08 -2.29 13.25
C ASP A 135 10.87 -1.09 12.32
N ARG A 136 11.37 0.06 12.76
CA ARG A 136 11.44 1.26 11.92
C ARG A 136 12.76 1.27 11.16
N ILE A 137 12.67 1.36 9.86
CA ILE A 137 13.80 1.53 8.96
C ILE A 137 13.65 2.82 8.16
N ALA A 138 14.70 3.29 7.54
CA ALA A 138 14.67 4.45 6.65
C ALA A 138 15.33 4.10 5.32
N ALA A 139 14.60 4.27 4.23
CA ALA A 139 15.17 4.27 2.88
C ALA A 139 15.62 5.69 2.54
N THR A 140 16.85 5.84 2.06
CA THR A 140 17.40 7.13 1.62
C THR A 140 17.71 7.04 0.13
N LEU A 141 17.12 7.94 -0.67
CA LEU A 141 17.28 8.01 -2.12
C LEU A 141 17.93 9.34 -2.50
N ARG A 142 18.98 9.32 -3.34
CA ARG A 142 19.56 10.50 -3.96
C ARG A 142 19.11 10.56 -5.41
N PHE A 143 18.41 11.61 -5.76
CA PHE A 143 17.87 11.83 -7.09
C PHE A 143 18.88 12.50 -8.03
N GLY A 144 18.76 12.25 -9.32
CA GLY A 144 19.58 12.87 -10.36
C GLY A 144 19.30 14.37 -10.49
N ALA A 145 20.23 15.08 -11.13
CA ALA A 145 20.17 16.54 -11.30
C ALA A 145 18.99 17.02 -12.18
N ASP A 146 18.35 16.13 -12.92
CA ASP A 146 17.21 16.35 -13.81
C ASP A 146 15.93 15.65 -13.35
N ALA A 147 15.92 15.10 -12.13
CA ALA A 147 14.78 14.38 -11.59
C ALA A 147 13.57 15.30 -11.37
N GLU A 148 12.41 14.83 -11.77
CA GLU A 148 11.12 15.45 -11.47
C GLU A 148 10.22 14.47 -10.71
N ALA A 149 9.37 14.99 -9.82
CA ALA A 149 8.43 14.18 -9.08
C ALA A 149 7.17 13.98 -9.90
N GLU A 150 6.97 12.79 -10.44
CA GLU A 150 5.77 12.41 -11.22
C GLU A 150 5.01 11.25 -10.55
N ASP A 151 5.67 10.52 -9.64
CA ASP A 151 5.13 9.35 -8.95
C ASP A 151 5.36 9.48 -7.43
N PHE A 152 4.30 9.45 -6.66
CA PHE A 152 4.35 9.62 -5.22
C PHE A 152 3.23 8.84 -4.51
N HIS A 153 3.22 8.88 -3.19
CA HIS A 153 2.10 8.48 -2.36
C HIS A 153 1.81 9.61 -1.37
N TRP A 154 0.61 10.18 -1.46
CA TRP A 154 0.20 11.32 -0.66
C TRP A 154 -0.20 10.90 0.76
N ASP A 155 0.09 11.78 1.74
CA ASP A 155 -0.26 11.62 3.17
C ASP A 155 0.04 10.24 3.76
N ALA A 156 1.30 9.82 3.61
CA ALA A 156 1.77 8.51 4.09
C ALA A 156 1.68 8.31 5.62
N ARG A 157 1.20 9.31 6.38
CA ARG A 157 1.15 9.36 7.85
C ARG A 157 2.50 9.12 8.53
N GLU A 158 3.57 9.27 7.77
CA GLU A 158 4.96 9.26 8.23
C GLU A 158 5.74 10.36 7.53
N THR A 159 6.57 11.06 8.31
CA THR A 159 7.35 12.19 7.80
C THR A 159 8.53 11.71 6.98
N SER A 160 8.64 12.18 5.74
CA SER A 160 9.83 12.09 4.91
C SER A 160 10.66 13.37 5.01
N TYR A 161 11.96 13.27 4.81
CA TYR A 161 12.91 14.36 5.02
C TYR A 161 13.74 14.61 3.78
N VAL A 162 13.77 15.85 3.29
CA VAL A 162 14.81 16.30 2.38
C VAL A 162 16.01 16.66 3.26
N ILE A 163 17.16 16.03 3.00
CA ILE A 163 18.37 16.19 3.82
C ILE A 163 19.55 16.72 3.00
N GLY A 164 20.52 17.31 3.68
CA GLY A 164 21.79 17.72 3.09
C GLY A 164 22.61 16.55 2.57
N ALA A 165 23.78 16.86 1.99
CA ALA A 165 24.64 15.87 1.37
C ALA A 165 25.27 14.88 2.36
N ASP A 166 25.49 15.29 3.62
CA ASP A 166 25.92 14.40 4.70
C ASP A 166 24.73 13.56 5.18
N THR A 167 24.79 12.27 4.93
CA THR A 167 23.72 11.34 5.31
C THR A 167 23.92 10.69 6.68
N GLU A 168 25.09 10.86 7.31
CA GLU A 168 25.37 10.34 8.64
C GLU A 168 24.92 11.33 9.73
N THR A 169 25.18 12.63 9.51
CA THR A 169 24.75 13.72 10.37
C THR A 169 23.89 14.72 9.57
N PRO A 170 22.65 14.34 9.18
CA PRO A 170 21.90 15.06 8.17
C PRO A 170 21.35 16.40 8.70
N GLU A 171 21.66 17.49 7.98
CA GLU A 171 20.86 18.71 8.08
C GLU A 171 19.50 18.47 7.43
N VAL A 172 18.41 18.70 8.15
CA VAL A 172 17.05 18.63 7.60
C VAL A 172 16.73 19.95 6.90
N LEU A 173 16.62 19.91 5.57
CA LEU A 173 16.31 21.07 4.74
C LEU A 173 14.81 21.31 4.66
N SER A 174 14.02 20.24 4.55
CA SER A 174 12.55 20.31 4.60
C SER A 174 11.93 18.97 5.00
N LYS A 175 10.62 19.00 5.31
CA LYS A 175 9.81 17.83 5.68
C LYS A 175 8.61 17.72 4.73
N MET A 176 8.16 16.51 4.47
CA MET A 176 6.95 16.25 3.69
C MET A 176 6.19 15.04 4.24
N PRO A 177 4.84 15.02 4.16
CA PRO A 177 4.03 13.89 4.59
C PRO A 177 3.93 12.77 3.53
N ALA A 178 4.52 12.99 2.36
CA ALA A 178 4.42 12.11 1.20
C ALA A 178 5.61 11.16 1.07
N ARG A 179 5.42 10.06 0.34
CA ARG A 179 6.49 9.19 -0.18
C ARG A 179 6.81 9.57 -1.62
N LEU A 180 8.07 9.53 -1.97
CA LEU A 180 8.51 9.73 -3.35
C LEU A 180 9.17 8.47 -3.86
N THR A 181 8.67 7.95 -4.99
CA THR A 181 9.28 6.84 -5.72
C THR A 181 9.35 5.50 -4.96
N LEU A 182 9.50 5.50 -3.65
CA LEU A 182 9.53 4.27 -2.84
C LEU A 182 8.13 3.68 -2.72
N SER A 183 7.87 2.57 -3.44
CA SER A 183 6.55 1.90 -3.49
C SER A 183 6.49 0.61 -2.67
N GLY A 184 7.64 -0.03 -2.40
CA GLY A 184 7.62 -1.30 -1.67
C GLY A 184 8.94 -1.70 -1.03
N VAL A 185 8.84 -2.61 -0.07
CA VAL A 185 9.95 -3.35 0.51
C VAL A 185 9.60 -4.83 0.50
N LEU A 186 10.48 -5.64 -0.09
CA LEU A 186 10.36 -7.10 -0.12
C LEU A 186 11.27 -7.71 0.93
N THR A 187 10.86 -8.84 1.49
CA THR A 187 11.62 -9.69 2.41
C THR A 187 11.93 -11.04 1.80
N ASP A 188 13.06 -11.63 2.17
CA ASP A 188 13.42 -13.01 1.86
C ASP A 188 12.76 -14.03 2.80
N HIS A 189 12.14 -13.59 3.89
CA HIS A 189 11.30 -14.45 4.71
C HIS A 189 9.98 -14.74 4.00
N GLN A 190 9.48 -15.97 4.21
CA GLN A 190 8.21 -16.41 3.63
C GLN A 190 7.12 -16.33 4.70
N PRO A 191 6.27 -15.28 4.70
CA PRO A 191 5.11 -15.25 5.57
C PRO A 191 4.13 -16.36 5.17
N ARG A 192 3.40 -16.86 6.15
CA ARG A 192 2.28 -17.80 5.92
C ARG A 192 1.23 -17.20 4.97
N ALA A 193 1.04 -15.89 5.04
CA ALA A 193 0.14 -15.12 4.20
C ALA A 193 0.60 -13.68 4.10
N VAL A 194 0.28 -13.01 2.99
CA VAL A 194 0.34 -11.56 2.86
C VAL A 194 -1.09 -11.05 2.70
N VAL A 195 -1.52 -10.23 3.65
CA VAL A 195 -2.83 -9.57 3.66
C VAL A 195 -2.65 -8.16 3.11
N VAL A 196 -3.35 -7.85 2.03
CA VAL A 196 -3.38 -6.52 1.44
C VAL A 196 -4.60 -5.77 1.96
N ALA A 197 -4.37 -4.70 2.70
CA ALA A 197 -5.40 -3.74 3.10
C ALA A 197 -5.53 -2.68 2.00
N MET A 198 -6.61 -2.70 1.23
CA MET A 198 -6.86 -1.76 0.15
C MET A 198 -8.09 -0.91 0.45
N GLY A 199 -8.08 0.34 0.02
CA GLY A 199 -9.19 1.25 0.25
C GLY A 199 -8.87 2.69 -0.11
N ASP A 200 -9.60 3.58 0.53
CA ASP A 200 -9.47 5.03 0.43
C ASP A 200 -8.63 5.63 1.59
N SER A 201 -8.88 6.91 1.92
CA SER A 201 -8.18 7.63 3.00
C SER A 201 -8.35 6.99 4.38
N ILE A 202 -9.44 6.26 4.63
CA ILE A 202 -9.66 5.55 5.91
C ILE A 202 -8.67 4.39 6.04
N THR A 203 -8.35 3.72 4.94
CA THR A 203 -7.35 2.64 4.92
C THR A 203 -5.92 3.20 4.83
N ASP A 204 -5.71 4.22 4.02
CA ASP A 204 -4.44 4.95 3.92
C ASP A 204 -4.02 5.53 5.28
N GLY A 205 -4.99 6.04 6.05
CA GLY A 205 -4.85 6.36 7.45
C GLY A 205 -4.99 7.84 7.79
N ASN A 206 -5.67 8.63 6.95
CA ASN A 206 -6.01 10.01 7.31
C ASN A 206 -6.68 10.04 8.69
N GLY A 207 -6.36 11.06 9.49
CA GLY A 207 -6.81 11.15 10.87
C GLY A 207 -5.97 10.40 11.90
N ALA A 208 -5.16 9.40 11.50
CA ALA A 208 -4.22 8.75 12.40
C ALA A 208 -3.07 9.70 12.78
N PRO A 209 -2.47 9.59 13.99
CA PRO A 209 -1.31 10.38 14.38
C PRO A 209 -0.13 10.22 13.42
N MET A 210 0.50 11.36 13.06
CA MET A 210 1.74 11.36 12.27
C MET A 210 2.87 10.62 13.02
N ASP A 211 3.67 9.86 12.28
CA ASP A 211 4.81 9.08 12.78
C ASP A 211 4.45 8.05 13.88
N GLY A 212 3.15 7.76 14.06
CA GLY A 212 2.63 6.92 15.12
C GLY A 212 2.45 5.45 14.75
N ALA A 213 2.57 5.08 13.48
CA ALA A 213 2.18 3.76 12.97
C ALA A 213 0.82 3.31 13.55
N ALA A 214 -0.18 4.20 13.47
CA ALA A 214 -1.47 4.07 14.17
C ALA A 214 -2.67 3.98 13.20
N ARG A 215 -2.44 3.57 11.96
CA ARG A 215 -3.48 3.25 10.98
C ARG A 215 -4.06 1.86 11.30
N TRP A 216 -5.29 1.58 10.92
CA TRP A 216 -5.87 0.25 11.19
C TRP A 216 -5.04 -0.90 10.58
N PRO A 217 -4.41 -0.78 9.38
CA PRO A 217 -3.52 -1.82 8.89
C PRO A 217 -2.26 -2.00 9.75
N ASP A 218 -1.74 -0.92 10.38
CA ASP A 218 -0.59 -1.00 11.29
C ASP A 218 -0.96 -1.75 12.59
N TYR A 219 -2.15 -1.48 13.16
CA TYR A 219 -2.66 -2.24 14.30
C TYR A 219 -2.89 -3.71 13.94
N LEU A 220 -3.47 -4.00 12.77
CA LEU A 220 -3.67 -5.36 12.28
C LEU A 220 -2.34 -6.09 12.07
N SER A 221 -1.33 -5.40 11.51
CA SER A 221 0.02 -5.93 11.32
C SER A 221 0.63 -6.40 12.64
N ARG A 222 0.54 -5.58 13.70
CA ARG A 222 1.01 -5.96 15.04
C ARG A 222 0.29 -7.18 15.62
N ARG A 223 -1.00 -7.36 15.32
CA ARG A 223 -1.78 -8.53 15.75
C ARG A 223 -1.41 -9.81 15.00
N LEU A 224 -1.02 -9.68 13.72
CA LEU A 224 -0.80 -10.81 12.81
C LEU A 224 0.67 -11.19 12.63
N ALA A 225 1.61 -10.30 12.90
CA ALA A 225 3.04 -10.61 12.77
C ALA A 225 3.50 -11.80 13.63
N PRO A 226 3.03 -11.96 14.91
CA PRO A 226 3.33 -13.15 15.70
C PRO A 226 2.79 -14.46 15.10
N GLU A 227 1.76 -14.36 14.27
CA GLU A 227 1.12 -15.49 13.58
C GLU A 227 1.79 -15.82 12.24
N GLY A 228 2.89 -15.13 11.89
CA GLY A 228 3.61 -15.33 10.65
C GLY A 228 2.93 -14.71 9.42
N VAL A 229 2.11 -13.68 9.58
CA VAL A 229 1.39 -13.00 8.50
C VAL A 229 1.92 -11.59 8.30
N SER A 230 2.21 -11.23 7.06
CA SER A 230 2.53 -9.86 6.64
C SER A 230 1.23 -9.10 6.34
N VAL A 231 1.11 -7.87 6.83
CA VAL A 231 0.01 -6.96 6.46
C VAL A 231 0.62 -5.73 5.81
N ILE A 232 0.13 -5.40 4.62
CA ILE A 232 0.58 -4.23 3.86
C ILE A 232 -0.59 -3.30 3.57
N ASN A 233 -0.30 -2.00 3.50
CA ASN A 233 -1.29 -0.97 3.23
C ASN A 233 -1.20 -0.48 1.79
N ALA A 234 -2.25 -0.76 1.00
CA ALA A 234 -2.48 -0.28 -0.35
C ALA A 234 -3.65 0.72 -0.43
N GLY A 235 -3.96 1.42 0.68
CA GLY A 235 -4.89 2.54 0.70
C GLY A 235 -4.38 3.69 -0.17
N ILE A 236 -5.29 4.46 -0.74
CA ILE A 236 -5.02 5.71 -1.45
C ILE A 236 -6.08 6.72 -1.02
N SER A 237 -5.63 7.82 -0.40
CA SER A 237 -6.52 8.92 -0.01
C SER A 237 -7.32 9.44 -1.21
N GLY A 238 -8.62 9.67 -1.02
CA GLY A 238 -9.52 10.02 -2.13
C GLY A 238 -9.82 8.86 -3.09
N GLY A 239 -9.38 7.63 -2.78
CA GLY A 239 -9.61 6.45 -3.60
C GLY A 239 -11.09 6.14 -3.79
N ARG A 240 -11.45 5.68 -4.99
CA ARG A 240 -12.80 5.24 -5.37
C ARG A 240 -12.76 3.85 -5.99
N LEU A 241 -13.89 3.15 -5.95
CA LEU A 241 -14.02 1.82 -6.55
C LEU A 241 -13.96 1.88 -8.08
N LEU A 242 -14.73 2.82 -8.67
CA LEU A 242 -15.07 2.83 -10.10
C LEU A 242 -14.42 3.94 -10.91
N SER A 243 -14.01 5.03 -10.28
CA SER A 243 -13.54 6.23 -10.99
C SER A 243 -12.17 6.66 -10.46
N ASP A 244 -11.32 7.13 -11.33
CA ASP A 244 -10.05 7.76 -10.95
C ASP A 244 -10.33 9.11 -10.25
N GLY A 245 -9.36 9.62 -9.51
CA GLY A 245 -9.43 10.88 -8.78
C GLY A 245 -8.05 11.27 -8.26
N MET A 246 -7.87 11.32 -6.94
CA MET A 246 -6.55 11.54 -6.34
C MET A 246 -5.57 10.38 -6.61
N GLY A 247 -6.08 9.23 -7.06
CA GLY A 247 -5.33 8.10 -7.58
C GLY A 247 -6.21 7.28 -8.51
N ARG A 248 -5.66 6.18 -9.05
CA ARG A 248 -6.41 5.24 -9.88
C ARG A 248 -7.48 4.54 -9.06
N SER A 249 -8.62 4.24 -9.69
CA SER A 249 -9.71 3.48 -9.06
C SER A 249 -9.24 2.09 -8.61
N VAL A 250 -9.90 1.51 -7.61
CA VAL A 250 -9.57 0.16 -7.12
C VAL A 250 -9.53 -0.84 -8.27
N LEU A 251 -10.55 -0.85 -9.15
CA LEU A 251 -10.57 -1.77 -10.29
C LEU A 251 -9.41 -1.55 -11.27
N ALA A 252 -9.00 -0.29 -11.48
CA ALA A 252 -7.89 0.01 -12.41
C ALA A 252 -6.50 -0.33 -11.86
N ARG A 253 -6.35 -0.44 -10.52
CA ARG A 253 -5.07 -0.75 -9.85
C ARG A 253 -5.05 -2.12 -9.18
N LEU A 254 -6.13 -2.90 -9.30
CA LEU A 254 -6.28 -4.19 -8.62
C LEU A 254 -5.16 -5.17 -9.00
N ASP A 255 -4.80 -5.22 -10.28
CA ASP A 255 -3.72 -6.10 -10.74
C ASP A 255 -2.39 -5.73 -10.07
N ARG A 256 -1.99 -4.48 -10.11
CA ARG A 256 -0.72 -4.00 -9.54
C ARG A 256 -0.68 -4.10 -8.02
N ASP A 257 -1.71 -3.59 -7.34
CA ASP A 257 -1.69 -3.35 -5.89
C ASP A 257 -2.18 -4.56 -5.08
N LEU A 258 -2.63 -5.63 -5.77
CA LEU A 258 -3.03 -6.88 -5.15
C LEU A 258 -2.53 -8.11 -5.91
N LEU A 259 -2.99 -8.30 -7.18
CA LEU A 259 -2.84 -9.58 -7.86
C LEU A 259 -1.39 -9.90 -8.25
N ALA A 260 -0.56 -8.87 -8.43
CA ALA A 260 0.88 -8.97 -8.69
C ALA A 260 1.74 -8.85 -7.43
N VAL A 261 1.16 -8.58 -6.26
CA VAL A 261 1.90 -8.43 -4.99
C VAL A 261 2.49 -9.77 -4.56
N PRO A 262 3.82 -9.85 -4.34
CA PRO A 262 4.47 -11.10 -3.97
C PRO A 262 3.96 -11.66 -2.64
N GLY A 263 3.45 -12.89 -2.70
CA GLY A 263 2.91 -13.60 -1.54
C GLY A 263 1.49 -13.22 -1.13
N ALA A 264 0.80 -12.32 -1.84
CA ALA A 264 -0.57 -11.92 -1.52
C ALA A 264 -1.54 -13.11 -1.57
N THR A 265 -2.34 -13.24 -0.52
CA THR A 265 -3.32 -14.32 -0.35
C THR A 265 -4.71 -13.82 -0.01
N THR A 266 -4.81 -12.61 0.53
CA THR A 266 -6.06 -12.06 1.05
C THR A 266 -6.15 -10.56 0.77
N LEU A 267 -7.30 -10.11 0.31
CA LEU A 267 -7.69 -8.71 0.22
C LEU A 267 -8.65 -8.37 1.35
N VAL A 268 -8.33 -7.33 2.13
CA VAL A 268 -9.29 -6.63 3.00
C VAL A 268 -9.61 -5.30 2.34
N LEU A 269 -10.82 -5.14 1.83
CA LEU A 269 -11.24 -3.96 1.05
C LEU A 269 -12.27 -3.14 1.81
N LEU A 270 -11.94 -1.88 2.09
CA LEU A 270 -12.86 -0.87 2.58
C LEU A 270 -12.89 0.29 1.58
N ILE A 271 -13.97 0.41 0.83
CA ILE A 271 -14.12 1.40 -0.26
C ILE A 271 -15.58 1.79 -0.46
N GLY A 272 -15.83 2.98 -0.99
CA GLY A 272 -17.15 3.45 -1.37
C GLY A 272 -17.49 4.82 -0.81
N THR A 273 -16.81 5.29 0.22
CA THR A 273 -17.06 6.61 0.81
C THR A 273 -16.99 7.70 -0.26
N ASN A 274 -15.90 7.74 -1.04
CA ASN A 274 -15.70 8.77 -2.06
C ASN A 274 -16.56 8.54 -3.33
N ASP A 275 -16.88 7.29 -3.66
CA ASP A 275 -17.81 7.00 -4.75
C ASP A 275 -19.19 7.61 -4.48
N ILE A 276 -19.62 7.55 -3.21
CA ILE A 276 -20.92 8.12 -2.75
C ILE A 276 -20.83 9.64 -2.55
N ALA A 277 -19.74 10.10 -1.93
CA ALA A 277 -19.61 11.48 -1.45
C ALA A 277 -19.22 12.49 -2.53
N TRP A 278 -18.33 12.14 -3.48
CA TRP A 278 -17.75 13.10 -4.42
C TRP A 278 -18.68 13.63 -5.50
N PRO A 279 -19.61 12.86 -6.10
CA PRO A 279 -20.51 13.40 -7.09
C PRO A 279 -21.25 14.67 -6.59
N GLY A 280 -21.16 15.76 -7.37
CA GLY A 280 -21.72 17.07 -7.04
C GLY A 280 -20.90 17.90 -6.04
N THR A 281 -19.67 17.48 -5.69
CA THR A 281 -18.71 18.28 -4.92
C THR A 281 -17.68 18.95 -5.84
N PRO A 282 -16.83 19.87 -5.32
CA PRO A 282 -15.70 20.41 -6.10
C PRO A 282 -14.74 19.37 -6.69
N PHE A 283 -14.71 18.15 -6.17
CA PHE A 283 -13.92 17.06 -6.75
C PHE A 283 -14.53 16.47 -8.03
N ALA A 284 -15.84 16.46 -8.14
CA ALA A 284 -16.58 15.86 -9.26
C ALA A 284 -17.90 16.59 -9.51
N PRO A 285 -17.86 17.90 -9.87
CA PRO A 285 -19.04 18.76 -9.88
C PRO A 285 -20.11 18.32 -10.89
N GLU A 286 -19.70 17.76 -12.02
CA GLU A 286 -20.60 17.30 -13.10
C GLU A 286 -20.86 15.78 -13.05
N GLU A 287 -20.29 15.06 -12.08
CA GLU A 287 -20.50 13.62 -11.98
C GLU A 287 -21.90 13.29 -11.47
N ALA A 288 -22.59 12.39 -12.17
CA ALA A 288 -23.89 11.92 -11.76
C ALA A 288 -23.81 11.18 -10.41
N PRO A 289 -24.85 11.30 -9.55
CA PRO A 289 -24.87 10.57 -8.28
C PRO A 289 -24.60 9.08 -8.46
N MET A 290 -23.85 8.50 -7.52
CA MET A 290 -23.62 7.07 -7.47
C MET A 290 -24.92 6.31 -7.24
N THR A 291 -25.00 5.06 -7.70
CA THR A 291 -26.13 4.17 -7.49
C THR A 291 -25.70 2.87 -6.84
N LEU A 292 -26.64 2.20 -6.13
CA LEU A 292 -26.37 0.90 -5.52
C LEU A 292 -25.95 -0.12 -6.57
N ASP A 293 -26.64 -0.19 -7.71
CA ASP A 293 -26.34 -1.15 -8.78
C ASP A 293 -24.90 -1.00 -9.32
N ARG A 294 -24.44 0.24 -9.48
CA ARG A 294 -23.05 0.50 -9.93
C ARG A 294 -22.03 0.05 -8.88
N MET A 295 -22.27 0.35 -7.59
CA MET A 295 -21.39 -0.07 -6.50
C MET A 295 -21.32 -1.58 -6.39
N THR A 296 -22.48 -2.24 -6.37
CA THR A 296 -22.54 -3.71 -6.24
C THR A 296 -21.92 -4.42 -7.43
N ALA A 297 -22.16 -3.94 -8.66
CA ALA A 297 -21.51 -4.48 -9.86
C ALA A 297 -19.98 -4.34 -9.79
N GLY A 298 -19.46 -3.20 -9.31
CA GLY A 298 -18.01 -3.01 -9.11
C GLY A 298 -17.42 -3.96 -8.08
N LEU A 299 -18.08 -4.14 -6.95
CA LEU A 299 -17.64 -5.08 -5.90
C LEU A 299 -17.68 -6.55 -6.39
N GLN A 300 -18.69 -6.90 -7.19
CA GLN A 300 -18.76 -8.21 -7.86
C GLN A 300 -17.58 -8.44 -8.81
N GLN A 301 -17.14 -7.40 -9.54
CA GLN A 301 -15.96 -7.49 -10.41
C GLN A 301 -14.67 -7.65 -9.61
N VAL A 302 -14.52 -6.97 -8.47
CA VAL A 302 -13.38 -7.19 -7.55
C VAL A 302 -13.38 -8.65 -7.08
N ALA A 303 -14.51 -9.14 -6.58
CA ALA A 303 -14.64 -10.51 -6.09
C ALA A 303 -14.28 -11.55 -7.15
N ALA A 304 -14.81 -11.39 -8.37
CA ALA A 304 -14.52 -12.29 -9.47
C ALA A 304 -13.02 -12.38 -9.80
N GLN A 305 -12.31 -11.24 -9.78
CA GLN A 305 -10.88 -11.20 -10.07
C GLN A 305 -10.03 -11.78 -8.92
N VAL A 306 -10.39 -11.48 -7.67
CA VAL A 306 -9.72 -11.99 -6.46
C VAL A 306 -9.87 -13.51 -6.38
N HIS A 307 -11.09 -14.01 -6.50
CA HIS A 307 -11.37 -15.45 -6.44
C HIS A 307 -10.78 -16.22 -7.63
N ALA A 308 -10.71 -15.63 -8.82
CA ALA A 308 -10.03 -16.23 -9.96
C ALA A 308 -8.53 -16.49 -9.73
N ARG A 309 -7.92 -15.82 -8.75
CA ARG A 309 -6.53 -16.04 -8.31
C ARG A 309 -6.43 -16.95 -7.08
N GLY A 310 -7.53 -17.52 -6.61
CA GLY A 310 -7.58 -18.32 -5.39
C GLY A 310 -7.32 -17.51 -4.10
N MET A 311 -7.43 -16.18 -4.18
CA MET A 311 -7.28 -15.29 -3.03
C MET A 311 -8.61 -15.16 -2.27
N ARG A 312 -8.53 -14.80 -0.99
CA ARG A 312 -9.70 -14.46 -0.17
C ARG A 312 -10.05 -12.99 -0.29
N LEU A 313 -11.34 -12.71 -0.24
CA LEU A 313 -11.92 -11.37 -0.19
C LEU A 313 -12.64 -11.15 1.14
N VAL A 314 -12.18 -10.14 1.88
CA VAL A 314 -12.87 -9.61 3.06
C VAL A 314 -13.36 -8.21 2.72
N LEU A 315 -14.67 -7.96 2.79
CA LEU A 315 -15.24 -6.63 2.58
C LEU A 315 -15.53 -5.94 3.89
N GLY A 316 -15.35 -4.62 3.92
CA GLY A 316 -15.73 -3.75 5.02
C GLY A 316 -16.99 -2.93 4.69
N THR A 317 -17.91 -2.76 5.65
CA THR A 317 -19.01 -1.80 5.50
C THR A 317 -18.50 -0.36 5.58
N VAL A 318 -19.13 0.55 4.83
CA VAL A 318 -18.75 1.96 4.72
C VAL A 318 -19.17 2.72 5.99
N PRO A 319 -18.20 3.32 6.74
CA PRO A 319 -18.51 4.10 7.93
C PRO A 319 -19.38 5.34 7.65
N PRO A 320 -20.06 5.87 8.66
CA PRO A 320 -20.87 7.07 8.49
C PRO A 320 -19.99 8.33 8.44
N PHE A 321 -20.48 9.37 7.73
CA PHE A 321 -19.70 10.59 7.51
C PHE A 321 -20.54 11.88 7.56
N ARG A 322 -21.61 11.92 8.35
CA ARG A 322 -22.41 13.14 8.54
C ARG A 322 -21.57 14.24 9.19
N GLY A 323 -21.58 15.40 8.52
CA GLY A 323 -20.84 16.59 8.96
C GLY A 323 -19.35 16.53 8.64
N ALA A 324 -18.94 15.63 7.72
CA ALA A 324 -17.57 15.45 7.27
C ALA A 324 -16.91 16.75 6.80
N LEU A 325 -15.61 16.89 7.12
CA LEU A 325 -14.71 17.95 6.66
C LEU A 325 -15.17 19.38 7.02
N PRO A 326 -15.51 19.64 8.30
CA PRO A 326 -16.01 20.96 8.71
C PRO A 326 -14.96 22.06 8.44
N GLY A 327 -15.42 23.23 8.01
CA GLY A 327 -14.57 24.38 7.69
C GLY A 327 -13.83 24.27 6.35
N THR A 328 -14.09 23.23 5.53
CA THR A 328 -13.50 23.07 4.19
C THR A 328 -14.52 23.41 3.09
N PRO A 329 -14.07 23.62 1.83
CA PRO A 329 -14.99 23.81 0.70
C PRO A 329 -15.92 22.60 0.43
N LEU A 330 -15.66 21.48 1.07
CA LEU A 330 -16.42 20.22 0.91
C LEU A 330 -17.56 20.08 1.91
N GLU A 331 -17.53 20.79 3.05
CA GLU A 331 -18.47 20.64 4.16
C GLU A 331 -19.95 20.64 3.71
N ALA A 332 -20.32 21.57 2.86
CA ALA A 332 -21.71 21.74 2.45
C ALA A 332 -22.22 20.67 1.47
N SER A 333 -21.32 19.97 0.78
CA SER A 333 -21.68 19.07 -0.34
C SER A 333 -21.21 17.61 -0.16
N TYR A 334 -20.28 17.35 0.78
CA TYR A 334 -19.73 16.02 0.96
C TYR A 334 -20.76 15.01 1.47
N TRP A 335 -21.59 15.42 2.43
CA TRP A 335 -22.69 14.63 2.98
C TRP A 335 -24.06 15.19 2.57
N SER A 336 -25.04 14.32 2.39
CA SER A 336 -26.46 14.65 2.29
C SER A 336 -27.32 13.47 2.75
N PRO A 337 -28.61 13.68 3.09
CA PRO A 337 -29.51 12.57 3.42
C PRO A 337 -29.62 11.51 2.32
N ALA A 338 -29.49 11.91 1.04
CA ALA A 338 -29.53 10.99 -0.09
C ALA A 338 -28.27 10.14 -0.17
N LYS A 339 -27.09 10.74 0.06
CA LYS A 339 -25.81 10.03 0.10
C LYS A 339 -25.76 9.05 1.28
N ASP A 340 -26.22 9.44 2.47
CA ASP A 340 -26.29 8.56 3.63
C ASP A 340 -27.28 7.39 3.43
N ARG A 341 -28.40 7.62 2.76
CA ARG A 341 -29.33 6.55 2.39
C ARG A 341 -28.64 5.52 1.50
N LEU A 342 -27.93 5.95 0.45
CA LEU A 342 -27.17 5.04 -0.42
C LEU A 342 -26.09 4.27 0.35
N ARG A 343 -25.38 4.92 1.29
CA ARG A 343 -24.40 4.26 2.18
C ARG A 343 -25.07 3.14 2.97
N ARG A 344 -26.23 3.38 3.56
CA ARG A 344 -26.98 2.36 4.33
C ARG A 344 -27.44 1.22 3.44
N GLU A 345 -28.03 1.54 2.27
CA GLU A 345 -28.45 0.54 1.29
C GLU A 345 -27.27 -0.35 0.84
N LEU A 346 -26.10 0.24 0.60
CA LEU A 346 -24.89 -0.51 0.30
C LEU A 346 -24.45 -1.38 1.47
N ASN A 347 -24.47 -0.86 2.70
CA ASN A 347 -24.09 -1.63 3.89
C ASN A 347 -25.08 -2.78 4.15
N ASP A 348 -26.36 -2.58 3.92
CA ASP A 348 -27.38 -3.63 4.05
C ASP A 348 -27.16 -4.73 3.02
N TRP A 349 -26.82 -4.35 1.77
CA TRP A 349 -26.43 -5.31 0.74
C TRP A 349 -25.16 -6.07 1.12
N LEU A 350 -24.12 -5.38 1.65
CA LEU A 350 -22.87 -6.01 2.10
C LEU A 350 -23.12 -7.02 3.23
N ARG A 351 -24.05 -6.75 4.15
CA ARG A 351 -24.42 -7.67 5.23
C ARG A 351 -25.21 -8.88 4.76
N ALA A 352 -25.88 -8.77 3.62
CA ALA A 352 -26.77 -9.81 3.09
C ALA A 352 -26.14 -10.68 2.00
N THR A 353 -25.08 -10.19 1.34
CA THR A 353 -24.43 -10.89 0.22
C THR A 353 -23.49 -11.99 0.70
N ASP A 354 -23.37 -13.04 -0.11
CA ASP A 354 -22.43 -14.16 0.08
C ASP A 354 -21.18 -14.06 -0.83
N ILE A 355 -20.99 -12.91 -1.48
CA ILE A 355 -19.88 -12.68 -2.42
C ILE A 355 -18.51 -12.68 -1.73
N PRO A 356 -18.28 -11.96 -0.60
CA PRO A 356 -17.01 -12.03 0.09
C PRO A 356 -16.90 -13.31 0.93
N ASP A 357 -15.67 -13.77 1.16
CA ASP A 357 -15.40 -14.87 2.08
C ASP A 357 -15.70 -14.47 3.55
N ALA A 358 -15.66 -13.17 3.83
CA ALA A 358 -16.08 -12.60 5.11
C ALA A 358 -16.42 -11.11 5.00
N LEU A 359 -17.17 -10.63 6.00
CA LEU A 359 -17.51 -9.23 6.19
C LEU A 359 -16.96 -8.72 7.52
N VAL A 360 -16.45 -7.49 7.53
CA VAL A 360 -16.16 -6.72 8.75
C VAL A 360 -17.09 -5.51 8.79
N ASP A 361 -17.90 -5.42 9.85
CA ASP A 361 -18.89 -4.34 9.99
C ASP A 361 -18.25 -3.08 10.62
N PHE A 362 -17.41 -2.39 9.85
CA PHE A 362 -16.77 -1.14 10.30
C PHE A 362 -17.77 -0.01 10.58
N ASP A 363 -18.91 0.01 9.90
CA ASP A 363 -20.01 0.93 10.21
C ASP A 363 -20.50 0.73 11.64
N ALA A 364 -20.77 -0.52 12.05
CA ALA A 364 -21.21 -0.83 13.40
C ALA A 364 -20.15 -0.51 14.48
N VAL A 365 -18.85 -0.67 14.14
CA VAL A 365 -17.72 -0.40 15.03
C VAL A 365 -17.54 1.09 15.29
N LEU A 366 -17.68 1.91 14.25
CA LEU A 366 -17.27 3.31 14.29
C LEU A 366 -18.43 4.30 14.55
N ARG A 367 -19.66 3.91 14.25
CA ARG A 367 -20.82 4.82 14.35
C ARG A 367 -21.18 5.18 15.78
N ASP A 368 -21.76 6.35 15.94
CA ASP A 368 -22.37 6.81 17.18
C ASP A 368 -23.60 5.93 17.49
N PRO A 369 -23.72 5.37 18.71
CA PRO A 369 -24.84 4.50 19.07
C PRO A 369 -26.21 5.24 19.12
N THR A 370 -26.21 6.58 19.17
CA THR A 370 -27.41 7.41 19.21
C THR A 370 -27.74 8.06 17.87
N ASP A 371 -26.77 8.14 16.94
CA ASP A 371 -26.93 8.71 15.61
C ASP A 371 -26.02 7.94 14.60
N ASP A 372 -26.57 6.93 13.97
CA ASP A 372 -25.87 6.04 13.05
C ASP A 372 -25.45 6.70 11.71
N SER A 373 -25.70 8.01 11.54
CA SER A 373 -25.23 8.79 10.40
C SER A 373 -23.85 9.42 10.60
N ARG A 374 -23.29 9.37 11.82
CA ARG A 374 -21.99 9.99 12.16
C ARG A 374 -21.07 9.03 12.93
N LEU A 375 -19.77 9.33 12.93
CA LEU A 375 -18.81 8.65 13.79
C LEU A 375 -19.09 8.93 15.27
N ALA A 376 -18.85 7.95 16.12
CA ALA A 376 -18.78 8.18 17.56
C ALA A 376 -17.58 9.10 17.88
N GLU A 377 -17.76 10.03 18.82
CA GLU A 377 -16.73 11.02 19.15
C GLU A 377 -15.38 10.39 19.53
N ILE A 378 -15.40 9.25 20.21
CA ILE A 378 -14.18 8.52 20.60
C ILE A 378 -13.41 7.97 19.39
N ASN A 379 -14.10 7.70 18.30
CA ASN A 379 -13.54 7.13 17.08
C ASN A 379 -13.11 8.20 16.06
N ASP A 380 -13.62 9.43 16.19
CA ASP A 380 -13.42 10.52 15.24
C ASP A 380 -12.04 11.18 15.44
N SER A 381 -11.37 11.52 14.36
CA SER A 381 -10.13 12.33 14.38
C SER A 381 -10.38 13.83 14.64
N GLY A 382 -11.65 14.26 14.59
CA GLY A 382 -12.11 15.64 14.69
C GLY A 382 -12.61 16.20 13.35
N ASP A 383 -12.44 15.51 12.25
CA ASP A 383 -12.92 15.92 10.92
C ASP A 383 -14.24 15.26 10.49
N ARG A 384 -14.81 14.39 11.35
CA ARG A 384 -16.09 13.70 11.18
C ARG A 384 -16.16 12.77 9.95
N LEU A 385 -15.01 12.37 9.46
CA LEU A 385 -14.86 11.46 8.32
C LEU A 385 -13.85 10.35 8.63
N HIS A 386 -12.69 10.74 9.15
CA HIS A 386 -11.58 9.81 9.35
C HIS A 386 -11.46 9.35 10.80
N PRO A 387 -11.22 8.07 11.03
CA PRO A 387 -10.99 7.55 12.38
C PRO A 387 -9.70 8.10 12.99
N GLY A 388 -9.77 8.56 14.25
CA GLY A 388 -8.61 8.84 15.07
C GLY A 388 -7.88 7.57 15.52
N ALA A 389 -6.88 7.69 16.40
CA ALA A 389 -6.11 6.53 16.88
C ALA A 389 -7.00 5.44 17.50
N ALA A 390 -7.99 5.81 18.32
CA ALA A 390 -8.92 4.87 18.94
C ALA A 390 -9.81 4.16 17.92
N GLY A 391 -10.34 4.91 16.95
CA GLY A 391 -11.15 4.35 15.85
C GLY A 391 -10.35 3.39 14.98
N ASN A 392 -9.11 3.73 14.61
CA ASN A 392 -8.23 2.84 13.88
C ASN A 392 -7.91 1.54 14.65
N ALA A 393 -7.68 1.63 15.98
CA ALA A 393 -7.48 0.45 16.81
C ALA A 393 -8.75 -0.43 16.86
N ALA A 394 -9.93 0.18 17.06
CA ALA A 394 -11.20 -0.53 17.06
C ALA A 394 -11.49 -1.22 15.73
N MET A 395 -11.17 -0.60 14.58
CA MET A 395 -11.27 -1.23 13.25
C MET A 395 -10.41 -2.48 13.16
N ALA A 396 -9.14 -2.39 13.56
CA ALA A 396 -8.25 -3.53 13.53
C ALA A 396 -8.73 -4.67 14.45
N ASP A 397 -9.22 -4.33 15.65
CA ASP A 397 -9.72 -5.32 16.63
C ASP A 397 -11.00 -6.02 16.16
N ALA A 398 -11.82 -5.36 15.37
CA ALA A 398 -13.02 -5.92 14.79
C ALA A 398 -12.76 -6.98 13.71
N ILE A 399 -11.55 -7.07 13.16
CA ILE A 399 -11.22 -8.09 12.16
C ILE A 399 -10.94 -9.42 12.85
N PRO A 400 -11.77 -10.47 12.64
CA PRO A 400 -11.55 -11.78 13.23
C PRO A 400 -10.30 -12.43 12.62
N LEU A 401 -9.29 -12.75 13.44
CA LEU A 401 -8.04 -13.35 12.94
C LEU A 401 -8.25 -14.71 12.28
N THR A 402 -9.28 -15.46 12.70
CA THR A 402 -9.63 -16.77 12.10
C THR A 402 -9.93 -16.69 10.61
N ILE A 403 -10.44 -15.54 10.13
CA ILE A 403 -10.69 -15.31 8.70
C ILE A 403 -9.38 -15.19 7.93
N LEU A 404 -8.35 -14.56 8.54
CA LEU A 404 -7.07 -14.29 7.93
C LEU A 404 -6.06 -15.42 8.12
N LEU A 405 -6.26 -16.27 9.17
CA LEU A 405 -5.36 -17.36 9.54
C LEU A 405 -5.83 -18.74 9.09
N GLY A 406 -7.08 -18.87 8.61
CA GLY A 406 -7.62 -20.14 8.16
C GLY A 406 -6.80 -20.77 7.03
N ASP A 407 -6.87 -22.11 6.90
CA ASP A 407 -6.13 -22.83 5.86
C ASP A 407 -6.47 -22.31 4.47
N PHE A 408 -5.44 -21.94 3.72
CA PHE A 408 -5.54 -21.67 2.29
C PHE A 408 -5.71 -23.03 1.60
N ARG A 409 -6.93 -23.33 1.12
CA ARG A 409 -7.24 -24.57 0.40
C ARG A 409 -6.87 -24.44 -1.08
#